data_e88c4f085e5a9b4b4962e09ee634fce6
#
_entry.id   e88c4f085e5a9b4b4962e09ee634fce6
#
_cell.length_a   1.000
_cell.length_b   1.000
_cell.length_c   1.000
_cell.angle_alpha   90.00
_cell.angle_beta   90.00
_cell.angle_gamma   90.00
#
_symmetry.space_group_name_H-M   'P 1'
#
loop_
_entity.id
_entity.type
_entity.pdbx_description
1 polymer ?
#
loop_
_entity_poly.entity_id
_entity_poly.type
_entity_poly.pdbx_seq_one_letter_code
_entity_poly.pdbx_strand_id
1 'polypeptide(L)'
;MFIEKENYFYIEEFENYGIKAVYSKKNAGNMSDYCGMEGQKEGTQEKNRNKLLEELNLRARIPVMSFQTHTNNVQIIDKNTEEYIYREIDGFVTDRKDVALFTFYADCLPIFVYDKENKAIGVWHSGWPGSFKEIMKNGLEVMKEAFGTKPENILMGLGIGIQQENYEVGNDFYENFAEKFGKESELIKQSFKINEKTGKYHFDNITFNRIMALKLGIKEENLVISQENTWNEKFYSHRREGKKSGRATAMISFNGF
;
A
#
# COMPACT_ATOMS: atom_id res chain seq x y z
N MET A 1 9.15 13.09 1.29
CA MET A 1 7.75 13.38 1.77
C MET A 1 6.72 13.04 0.70
N PHE A 2 5.42 12.95 1.08
CA PHE A 2 4.34 12.82 0.09
C PHE A 2 3.98 14.20 -0.47
N ILE A 3 4.17 14.39 -1.76
CA ILE A 3 3.93 15.66 -2.47
C ILE A 3 2.65 15.57 -3.28
N GLU A 4 1.72 16.52 -3.06
CA GLU A 4 0.43 16.57 -3.74
C GLU A 4 0.55 17.13 -5.16
N LYS A 5 -0.08 16.45 -6.13
CA LYS A 5 -0.37 16.89 -7.49
C LYS A 5 -1.89 16.94 -7.70
N GLU A 6 -2.33 17.34 -8.88
CA GLU A 6 -3.75 17.42 -9.19
C GLU A 6 -4.46 16.07 -9.02
N ASN A 7 -3.94 14.99 -9.57
CA ASN A 7 -4.57 13.68 -9.63
C ASN A 7 -3.98 12.62 -8.69
N TYR A 8 -2.81 12.89 -8.09
CA TYR A 8 -2.09 11.93 -7.25
C TYR A 8 -1.18 12.62 -6.23
N PHE A 9 -0.67 11.82 -5.29
CA PHE A 9 0.51 12.12 -4.48
C PHE A 9 1.68 11.27 -4.97
N TYR A 10 2.89 11.82 -4.94
CA TYR A 10 4.11 11.04 -5.17
C TYR A 10 5.04 11.12 -3.96
N ILE A 11 5.95 10.16 -3.84
CA ILE A 11 6.94 10.13 -2.77
C ILE A 11 8.27 10.65 -3.32
N GLU A 12 8.67 11.85 -2.86
CA GLU A 12 9.83 12.59 -3.37
C GLU A 12 11.13 11.80 -3.24
N GLU A 13 11.33 11.09 -2.11
CA GLU A 13 12.54 10.31 -1.86
C GLU A 13 12.73 9.18 -2.88
N PHE A 14 11.64 8.60 -3.40
CA PHE A 14 11.69 7.59 -4.44
C PHE A 14 12.08 8.19 -5.80
N GLU A 15 11.62 9.40 -6.11
CA GLU A 15 11.99 10.08 -7.36
C GLU A 15 13.50 10.36 -7.44
N ASN A 16 14.18 10.60 -6.34
CA ASN A 16 15.63 10.79 -6.28
C ASN A 16 16.41 9.55 -6.75
N TYR A 17 15.76 8.38 -6.77
CA TYR A 17 16.32 7.12 -7.27
C TYR A 17 15.77 6.72 -8.65
N GLY A 18 15.02 7.60 -9.30
CA GLY A 18 14.39 7.31 -10.60
C GLY A 18 13.21 6.33 -10.47
N ILE A 19 12.43 6.43 -9.40
CA ILE A 19 11.27 5.57 -9.15
C ILE A 19 10.02 6.42 -9.00
N LYS A 20 8.98 6.08 -9.73
CA LYS A 20 7.64 6.63 -9.55
C LYS A 20 6.89 5.78 -8.53
N ALA A 21 6.69 6.31 -7.32
CA ALA A 21 5.86 5.74 -6.27
C ALA A 21 4.72 6.73 -6.01
N VAL A 22 3.50 6.38 -6.42
CA VAL A 22 2.36 7.31 -6.40
C VAL A 22 1.11 6.70 -5.79
N TYR A 23 0.27 7.56 -5.20
CA TYR A 23 -1.06 7.24 -4.72
C TYR A 23 -2.09 8.15 -5.38
N SER A 24 -3.07 7.58 -6.11
CA SER A 24 -4.07 8.36 -6.85
C SER A 24 -5.11 8.99 -5.92
N LYS A 25 -5.59 10.18 -6.31
CA LYS A 25 -6.71 10.88 -5.65
C LYS A 25 -8.04 10.46 -6.28
N LYS A 26 -9.15 10.79 -5.62
CA LYS A 26 -10.52 10.49 -6.07
C LYS A 26 -10.86 11.11 -7.43
N ASN A 27 -10.32 12.29 -7.73
CA ASN A 27 -10.52 12.99 -9.01
C ASN A 27 -9.84 12.30 -10.21
N ALA A 28 -8.86 11.44 -9.97
CA ALA A 28 -8.29 10.57 -11.01
C ALA A 28 -9.22 9.43 -11.44
N GLY A 29 -10.36 9.26 -10.73
CA GLY A 29 -11.35 8.24 -10.98
C GLY A 29 -11.09 6.91 -10.26
N ASN A 30 -12.07 6.00 -10.34
CA ASN A 30 -11.94 4.65 -9.80
C ASN A 30 -10.90 3.85 -10.61
N MET A 31 -9.94 3.24 -9.92
CA MET A 31 -8.82 2.53 -10.52
C MET A 31 -9.00 1.01 -10.57
N SER A 32 -9.94 0.45 -9.78
CA SER A 32 -10.14 -0.99 -9.66
C SER A 32 -11.34 -1.49 -10.45
N ASP A 33 -11.13 -2.53 -11.26
CA ASP A 33 -12.20 -3.21 -12.00
C ASP A 33 -13.11 -4.06 -11.08
N TYR A 34 -12.67 -4.35 -9.86
CA TYR A 34 -13.30 -5.29 -8.93
C TYR A 34 -14.19 -4.64 -7.88
N CYS A 35 -14.18 -3.33 -7.81
CA CYS A 35 -15.04 -2.55 -6.96
C CYS A 35 -15.74 -1.50 -7.83
N GLY A 36 -16.89 -1.88 -8.38
CA GLY A 36 -17.66 -1.01 -9.23
C GLY A 36 -18.41 0.04 -8.40
N MET A 37 -18.27 1.30 -8.78
CA MET A 37 -19.34 2.27 -8.52
C MET A 37 -20.48 1.91 -9.45
N GLU A 38 -21.71 1.77 -8.91
CA GLU A 38 -22.92 1.52 -9.72
C GLU A 38 -22.98 2.51 -10.90
N GLY A 39 -23.18 1.99 -12.10
CA GLY A 39 -23.33 2.80 -13.32
C GLY A 39 -22.03 3.19 -14.02
N GLN A 40 -20.87 2.73 -13.61
CA GLN A 40 -19.64 2.92 -14.38
C GLN A 40 -19.67 2.06 -15.66
N LYS A 41 -19.29 2.67 -16.79
CA LYS A 41 -19.15 1.97 -18.07
C LYS A 41 -17.95 1.02 -18.01
N GLU A 42 -18.09 -0.13 -18.68
CA GLU A 42 -16.96 -1.07 -18.87
C GLU A 42 -15.73 -0.37 -19.45
N GLY A 43 -14.56 -0.75 -18.99
CA GLY A 43 -13.28 -0.17 -19.40
C GLY A 43 -12.95 1.22 -18.84
N THR A 44 -13.82 1.79 -17.96
CA THR A 44 -13.54 3.11 -17.34
C THR A 44 -12.30 3.06 -16.46
N GLN A 45 -12.11 2.01 -15.68
CA GLN A 45 -11.01 1.85 -14.76
C GLN A 45 -9.67 1.68 -15.49
N GLU A 46 -9.65 0.93 -16.57
CA GLU A 46 -8.49 0.81 -17.45
C GLU A 46 -8.10 2.17 -18.06
N LYS A 47 -9.08 2.95 -18.54
CA LYS A 47 -8.83 4.31 -19.04
C LYS A 47 -8.23 5.21 -17.96
N ASN A 48 -8.71 5.12 -16.72
CA ASN A 48 -8.18 5.91 -15.60
C ASN A 48 -6.72 5.52 -15.31
N ARG A 49 -6.40 4.22 -15.27
CA ARG A 49 -5.01 3.73 -15.09
C ARG A 49 -4.10 4.17 -16.24
N ASN A 50 -4.56 4.06 -17.48
CA ASN A 50 -3.80 4.50 -18.65
C ASN A 50 -3.53 6.01 -18.64
N LYS A 51 -4.53 6.82 -18.25
CA LYS A 51 -4.35 8.26 -18.07
C LYS A 51 -3.32 8.59 -16.99
N LEU A 52 -3.34 7.86 -15.87
CA LEU A 52 -2.32 8.02 -14.82
C LEU A 52 -0.92 7.67 -15.33
N LEU A 53 -0.76 6.55 -16.04
CA LEU A 53 0.52 6.17 -16.65
C LEU A 53 1.02 7.20 -17.68
N GLU A 54 0.10 7.77 -18.46
CA GLU A 54 0.44 8.84 -19.43
C GLU A 54 0.92 10.11 -18.73
N GLU A 55 0.22 10.55 -17.66
CA GLU A 55 0.59 11.71 -16.85
C GLU A 55 1.97 11.55 -16.17
N LEU A 56 2.34 10.31 -15.86
CA LEU A 56 3.64 9.95 -15.27
C LEU A 56 4.75 9.68 -16.30
N ASN A 57 4.45 9.76 -17.61
CA ASN A 57 5.34 9.36 -18.72
C ASN A 57 5.73 7.87 -18.68
N LEU A 58 4.82 7.02 -18.22
CA LEU A 58 4.99 5.57 -18.08
C LEU A 58 4.08 4.75 -19.00
N ARG A 59 3.56 5.34 -20.09
CA ARG A 59 2.54 4.72 -20.97
C ARG A 59 2.98 3.37 -21.57
N ALA A 60 4.29 3.18 -21.77
CA ALA A 60 4.82 1.93 -22.32
C ALA A 60 4.97 0.80 -21.28
N ARG A 61 4.61 1.02 -20.01
CA ARG A 61 4.73 0.02 -18.95
C ARG A 61 3.60 -1.00 -19.03
N ILE A 62 3.94 -2.26 -18.75
CA ILE A 62 2.98 -3.36 -18.61
C ILE A 62 2.34 -3.24 -17.21
N PRO A 63 1.02 -3.02 -17.11
CA PRO A 63 0.36 -2.96 -15.81
C PRO A 63 0.28 -4.34 -15.18
N VAL A 64 0.76 -4.48 -13.95
CA VAL A 64 0.61 -5.70 -13.13
C VAL A 64 -0.35 -5.42 -12.00
N MET A 65 -1.37 -6.24 -11.81
CA MET A 65 -2.40 -6.02 -10.79
C MET A 65 -3.00 -7.33 -10.27
N SER A 66 -3.75 -7.25 -9.17
CA SER A 66 -4.45 -8.39 -8.58
C SER A 66 -5.83 -8.04 -8.05
N PHE A 67 -6.68 -9.06 -7.97
CA PHE A 67 -7.82 -9.12 -7.06
C PHE A 67 -7.33 -9.38 -5.64
N GLN A 68 -7.11 -8.30 -4.89
CA GLN A 68 -6.65 -8.37 -3.51
C GLN A 68 -7.76 -8.91 -2.59
N THR A 69 -7.42 -9.86 -1.74
CA THR A 69 -8.33 -10.50 -0.79
C THR A 69 -7.84 -10.43 0.65
N HIS A 70 -6.95 -9.47 0.94
CA HIS A 70 -6.37 -9.25 2.27
C HIS A 70 -5.58 -10.46 2.78
N THR A 71 -4.78 -11.04 1.91
CA THR A 71 -3.80 -12.09 2.22
C THR A 71 -2.47 -11.46 2.70
N ASN A 72 -1.45 -12.28 2.85
CA ASN A 72 -0.06 -11.84 2.92
C ASN A 72 0.75 -12.35 1.72
N ASN A 73 0.08 -12.77 0.64
CA ASN A 73 0.73 -13.29 -0.55
C ASN A 73 1.39 -12.14 -1.33
N VAL A 74 2.68 -12.31 -1.64
CA VAL A 74 3.49 -11.40 -2.44
C VAL A 74 4.05 -12.15 -3.64
N GLN A 75 3.77 -11.64 -4.84
CA GLN A 75 4.17 -12.25 -6.12
C GLN A 75 5.44 -11.58 -6.66
N ILE A 76 6.39 -12.40 -7.09
CA ILE A 76 7.57 -11.95 -7.84
C ILE A 76 7.17 -11.81 -9.31
N ILE A 77 7.51 -10.65 -9.90
CA ILE A 77 7.36 -10.38 -11.33
C ILE A 77 8.76 -10.34 -11.93
N ASP A 78 9.19 -11.44 -12.50
CA ASP A 78 10.52 -11.62 -13.08
C ASP A 78 10.47 -11.66 -14.63
N LYS A 79 11.62 -11.90 -15.26
CA LYS A 79 11.75 -11.98 -16.72
C LYS A 79 10.96 -13.12 -17.37
N ASN A 80 10.57 -14.15 -16.59
CA ASN A 80 9.80 -15.30 -17.07
C ASN A 80 8.29 -15.12 -16.83
N THR A 81 7.87 -14.01 -16.21
CA THR A 81 6.48 -13.73 -15.93
C THR A 81 5.72 -13.41 -17.21
N GLU A 82 4.69 -14.18 -17.51
CA GLU A 82 3.79 -14.02 -18.66
C GLU A 82 2.39 -13.55 -18.24
N GLU A 83 2.00 -13.79 -16.98
CA GLU A 83 0.72 -13.35 -16.41
C GLU A 83 0.90 -12.04 -15.66
N TYR A 84 -0.02 -11.09 -15.87
CA TYR A 84 0.03 -9.75 -15.28
C TYR A 84 -1.23 -9.37 -14.50
N ILE A 85 -2.25 -10.26 -14.46
CA ILE A 85 -3.49 -10.10 -13.70
C ILE A 85 -3.67 -11.31 -12.78
N TYR A 86 -3.56 -11.10 -11.50
CA TYR A 86 -3.55 -12.15 -10.48
C TYR A 86 -4.83 -12.17 -9.64
N ARG A 87 -4.97 -13.21 -8.83
CA ARG A 87 -5.99 -13.34 -7.78
C ARG A 87 -5.32 -13.69 -6.46
N GLU A 88 -5.89 -13.18 -5.36
CA GLU A 88 -5.42 -13.48 -4.00
C GLU A 88 -3.94 -13.12 -3.75
N ILE A 89 -3.44 -12.15 -4.51
CA ILE A 89 -2.13 -11.53 -4.34
C ILE A 89 -2.34 -10.12 -3.79
N ASP A 90 -1.73 -9.81 -2.67
CA ASP A 90 -1.84 -8.52 -2.00
C ASP A 90 -0.52 -7.71 -2.07
N GLY A 91 0.46 -8.20 -2.77
CA GLY A 91 1.69 -7.48 -3.01
C GLY A 91 2.48 -8.00 -4.19
N PHE A 92 3.32 -7.13 -4.75
CA PHE A 92 4.22 -7.44 -5.85
C PHE A 92 5.62 -6.95 -5.56
N VAL A 93 6.61 -7.64 -6.11
CA VAL A 93 8.03 -7.23 -6.12
C VAL A 93 8.64 -7.51 -7.49
N THR A 94 9.59 -6.66 -7.93
CA THR A 94 10.25 -6.81 -9.23
C THR A 94 11.56 -6.02 -9.31
N ASP A 95 12.46 -6.46 -10.16
CA ASP A 95 13.61 -5.70 -10.66
C ASP A 95 13.41 -5.26 -12.14
N ARG A 96 12.30 -5.65 -12.76
CA ARG A 96 11.93 -5.30 -14.13
C ARG A 96 11.59 -3.84 -14.27
N LYS A 97 12.11 -3.22 -15.34
CA LYS A 97 11.92 -1.79 -15.65
C LYS A 97 10.74 -1.52 -16.58
N ASP A 98 10.20 -2.55 -17.22
CA ASP A 98 9.13 -2.46 -18.21
C ASP A 98 7.72 -2.64 -17.62
N VAL A 99 7.59 -2.83 -16.30
CA VAL A 99 6.32 -3.04 -15.62
C VAL A 99 5.95 -1.87 -14.68
N ALA A 100 4.65 -1.71 -14.43
CA ALA A 100 4.11 -0.88 -13.38
C ALA A 100 3.24 -1.74 -12.46
N LEU A 101 3.57 -1.79 -11.17
CA LEU A 101 2.86 -2.58 -10.17
C LEU A 101 1.72 -1.75 -9.58
N PHE A 102 0.49 -2.28 -9.64
CA PHE A 102 -0.72 -1.63 -9.14
C PHE A 102 -1.35 -2.41 -7.99
N THR A 103 -1.72 -1.71 -6.92
CA THR A 103 -2.57 -2.20 -5.84
C THR A 103 -3.65 -1.18 -5.54
N PHE A 104 -4.81 -1.60 -4.99
CA PHE A 104 -6.02 -0.78 -4.92
C PHE A 104 -6.52 -0.57 -3.50
N TYR A 105 -7.04 0.63 -3.20
CA TYR A 105 -7.27 1.09 -1.84
C TYR A 105 -8.56 1.91 -1.66
N ALA A 106 -9.17 1.70 -0.52
CA ALA A 106 -10.08 2.62 0.15
C ALA A 106 -9.92 2.36 1.66
N ASP A 107 -9.07 3.14 2.32
CA ASP A 107 -8.62 3.10 3.71
C ASP A 107 -7.42 2.21 4.04
N CYS A 108 -7.24 1.05 3.39
CA CYS A 108 -6.09 0.18 3.64
C CYS A 108 -4.76 0.90 3.35
N LEU A 109 -3.67 0.46 3.99
CA LEU A 109 -2.36 1.09 3.90
C LEU A 109 -1.54 0.50 2.73
N PRO A 110 -1.09 1.29 1.76
CA PRO A 110 -0.03 0.89 0.85
C PRO A 110 1.33 0.95 1.54
N ILE A 111 2.18 -0.02 1.23
CA ILE A 111 3.59 -0.06 1.59
C ILE A 111 4.39 -0.06 0.31
N PHE A 112 5.10 1.05 0.03
CA PHE A 112 6.02 1.16 -1.10
C PHE A 112 7.41 0.78 -0.66
N VAL A 113 8.13 0.03 -1.49
CA VAL A 113 9.46 -0.49 -1.14
C VAL A 113 10.42 -0.32 -2.31
N TYR A 114 11.63 0.13 -1.99
CA TYR A 114 12.74 0.16 -2.91
C TYR A 114 14.03 -0.31 -2.24
N ASP A 115 14.66 -1.36 -2.79
CA ASP A 115 16.00 -1.79 -2.42
C ASP A 115 17.04 -0.95 -3.17
N LYS A 116 17.72 -0.09 -2.42
CA LYS A 116 18.72 0.86 -2.96
C LYS A 116 19.95 0.17 -3.52
N GLU A 117 20.28 -1.06 -3.07
CA GLU A 117 21.44 -1.83 -3.51
C GLU A 117 21.10 -2.72 -4.72
N ASN A 118 20.08 -3.58 -4.59
CA ASN A 118 19.74 -4.56 -5.62
C ASN A 118 18.78 -4.02 -6.69
N LYS A 119 18.34 -2.76 -6.58
CA LYS A 119 17.46 -2.08 -7.55
C LYS A 119 16.16 -2.82 -7.79
N ALA A 120 15.55 -3.36 -6.74
CA ALA A 120 14.25 -3.98 -6.77
C ALA A 120 13.19 -3.06 -6.10
N ILE A 121 11.97 -3.10 -6.62
CA ILE A 121 10.83 -2.35 -6.11
C ILE A 121 9.71 -3.28 -5.69
N GLY A 122 8.83 -2.80 -4.82
CA GLY A 122 7.62 -3.50 -4.42
C GLY A 122 6.52 -2.57 -3.96
N VAL A 123 5.29 -3.06 -4.02
CA VAL A 123 4.13 -2.41 -3.41
C VAL A 123 3.24 -3.47 -2.78
N TRP A 124 2.87 -3.28 -1.50
CA TRP A 124 2.11 -4.25 -0.72
C TRP A 124 0.86 -3.60 -0.12
N HIS A 125 -0.25 -4.33 -0.17
CA HIS A 125 -1.53 -3.92 0.38
C HIS A 125 -1.67 -4.39 1.84
N SER A 126 -1.47 -3.49 2.78
CA SER A 126 -1.61 -3.75 4.20
C SER A 126 -2.93 -3.20 4.75
N GLY A 127 -4.04 -3.83 4.39
CA GLY A 127 -5.25 -3.74 5.19
C GLY A 127 -5.00 -4.39 6.56
N TRP A 128 -5.89 -4.19 7.54
CA TRP A 128 -5.70 -4.79 8.86
C TRP A 128 -5.46 -6.32 8.84
N PRO A 129 -6.12 -7.12 7.94
CA PRO A 129 -5.81 -8.55 7.87
C PRO A 129 -4.40 -8.82 7.35
N GLY A 130 -3.92 -8.00 6.39
CA GLY A 130 -2.54 -8.07 5.88
C GLY A 130 -1.51 -7.71 6.95
N SER A 131 -1.77 -6.66 7.75
CA SER A 131 -0.95 -6.30 8.92
C SER A 131 -0.94 -7.43 9.95
N PHE A 132 -2.12 -8.00 10.25
CA PHE A 132 -2.25 -9.13 11.16
C PHE A 132 -1.51 -10.38 10.66
N LYS A 133 -1.57 -10.66 9.36
CA LYS A 133 -0.86 -11.78 8.70
C LYS A 133 0.60 -11.48 8.40
N GLU A 134 1.10 -10.28 8.78
CA GLU A 134 2.50 -9.86 8.62
C GLU A 134 2.96 -9.80 7.15
N ILE A 135 2.15 -9.18 6.27
CA ILE A 135 2.49 -9.03 4.84
C ILE A 135 3.85 -8.35 4.63
N MET A 136 4.23 -7.39 5.49
CA MET A 136 5.53 -6.72 5.41
C MET A 136 6.68 -7.70 5.63
N LYS A 137 6.57 -8.57 6.63
CA LYS A 137 7.57 -9.62 6.90
C LYS A 137 7.71 -10.56 5.72
N ASN A 138 6.56 -11.05 5.21
CA ASN A 138 6.56 -11.94 4.04
C ASN A 138 7.14 -11.26 2.80
N GLY A 139 6.77 -10.00 2.53
CA GLY A 139 7.31 -9.24 1.39
C GLY A 139 8.82 -9.06 1.46
N LEU A 140 9.37 -8.80 2.66
CA LEU A 140 10.82 -8.71 2.87
C LEU A 140 11.52 -10.06 2.69
N GLU A 141 10.91 -11.16 3.14
CA GLU A 141 11.43 -12.52 2.92
C GLU A 141 11.48 -12.84 1.42
N VAL A 142 10.40 -12.56 0.68
CA VAL A 142 10.34 -12.72 -0.77
C VAL A 142 11.40 -11.89 -1.48
N MET A 143 11.60 -10.62 -1.10
CA MET A 143 12.65 -9.77 -1.68
C MET A 143 14.05 -10.28 -1.35
N LYS A 144 14.26 -10.78 -0.13
CA LYS A 144 15.53 -11.39 0.28
C LYS A 144 15.86 -12.63 -0.56
N GLU A 145 14.89 -13.51 -0.76
CA GLU A 145 15.08 -14.73 -1.55
C GLU A 145 15.30 -14.44 -3.04
N ALA A 146 14.52 -13.51 -3.61
CA ALA A 146 14.56 -13.20 -5.03
C ALA A 146 15.75 -12.32 -5.45
N PHE A 147 16.12 -11.34 -4.61
CA PHE A 147 17.05 -10.27 -4.97
C PHE A 147 18.24 -10.15 -4.00
N GLY A 148 18.27 -10.90 -2.89
CA GLY A 148 19.31 -10.74 -1.86
C GLY A 148 19.11 -9.48 -1.00
N THR A 149 17.92 -8.90 -0.98
CA THR A 149 17.57 -7.67 -0.25
C THR A 149 17.91 -7.77 1.23
N LYS A 150 18.51 -6.71 1.76
CA LYS A 150 18.74 -6.51 3.19
C LYS A 150 17.87 -5.37 3.69
N PRO A 151 17.20 -5.51 4.85
CA PRO A 151 16.29 -4.48 5.37
C PRO A 151 16.91 -3.09 5.52
N GLU A 152 18.18 -3.01 5.91
CA GLU A 152 18.91 -1.74 6.07
C GLU A 152 19.09 -0.94 4.78
N ASN A 153 18.96 -1.60 3.61
CA ASN A 153 19.10 -0.97 2.30
C ASN A 153 17.76 -0.48 1.73
N ILE A 154 16.66 -0.79 2.41
CA ILE A 154 15.31 -0.45 1.92
C ILE A 154 14.99 1.01 2.23
N LEU A 155 14.47 1.71 1.23
CA LEU A 155 13.64 2.90 1.36
C LEU A 155 12.18 2.45 1.35
N MET A 156 11.39 2.84 2.35
CA MET A 156 10.01 2.42 2.50
C MET A 156 9.07 3.62 2.67
N GLY A 157 7.98 3.62 1.89
CA GLY A 157 6.88 4.58 2.00
C GLY A 157 5.66 3.92 2.65
N LEU A 158 5.09 4.54 3.69
CA LEU A 158 3.87 4.11 4.36
C LEU A 158 2.75 5.13 4.16
N GLY A 159 1.67 4.71 3.54
CA GLY A 159 0.47 5.55 3.34
C GLY A 159 0.19 5.81 1.87
N ILE A 160 -0.92 6.38 1.52
CA ILE A 160 -1.97 7.06 2.30
C ILE A 160 -3.02 6.05 2.78
N GLY A 161 -3.41 6.12 4.04
CA GLY A 161 -4.39 5.22 4.64
C GLY A 161 -5.34 5.95 5.60
N ILE A 162 -6.29 5.23 6.19
CA ILE A 162 -7.15 5.78 7.23
C ILE A 162 -6.33 6.00 8.50
N GLN A 163 -6.49 7.18 9.12
CA GLN A 163 -5.81 7.54 10.36
C GLN A 163 -6.58 7.05 11.59
N GLN A 164 -5.89 6.94 12.72
CA GLN A 164 -6.38 6.37 13.97
C GLN A 164 -7.73 6.97 14.42
N GLU A 165 -7.90 8.29 14.34
CA GLU A 165 -9.10 8.97 14.80
C GLU A 165 -10.39 8.55 14.06
N ASN A 166 -10.25 8.03 12.84
CA ASN A 166 -11.37 7.57 12.01
C ASN A 166 -11.51 6.05 11.95
N TYR A 167 -10.60 5.30 12.60
CA TYR A 167 -10.55 3.85 12.50
C TYR A 167 -10.95 3.14 13.81
N GLU A 168 -12.21 3.35 14.24
CA GLU A 168 -12.78 2.62 15.37
C GLU A 168 -12.96 1.13 15.03
N VAL A 169 -12.57 0.25 15.96
CA VAL A 169 -12.62 -1.23 15.86
C VAL A 169 -13.23 -1.84 17.12
N GLY A 170 -13.73 -3.07 17.00
CA GLY A 170 -14.30 -3.81 18.15
C GLY A 170 -13.24 -4.30 19.15
N ASN A 171 -13.70 -4.72 20.33
CA ASN A 171 -12.80 -5.24 21.37
C ASN A 171 -12.16 -6.57 20.94
N ASP A 172 -12.90 -7.42 20.24
CA ASP A 172 -12.43 -8.67 19.66
C ASP A 172 -11.25 -8.46 18.69
N PHE A 173 -11.29 -7.35 17.93
CA PHE A 173 -10.18 -6.96 17.07
C PHE A 173 -8.91 -6.67 17.87
N TYR A 174 -9.04 -5.86 18.94
CA TYR A 174 -7.92 -5.55 19.83
C TYR A 174 -7.37 -6.82 20.50
N GLU A 175 -8.27 -7.67 21.04
CA GLU A 175 -7.89 -8.90 21.73
C GLU A 175 -7.09 -9.86 20.84
N ASN A 176 -7.51 -10.04 19.58
CA ASN A 176 -6.79 -10.88 18.62
C ASN A 176 -5.37 -10.34 18.34
N PHE A 177 -5.23 -9.01 18.15
CA PHE A 177 -3.91 -8.40 17.96
C PHE A 177 -3.04 -8.49 19.22
N ALA A 178 -3.62 -8.24 20.39
CA ALA A 178 -2.92 -8.30 21.67
C ALA A 178 -2.45 -9.73 22.00
N GLU A 179 -3.25 -10.76 21.68
CA GLU A 179 -2.86 -12.15 21.83
C GLU A 179 -1.69 -12.51 20.91
N LYS A 180 -1.78 -12.16 19.64
CA LYS A 180 -0.75 -12.51 18.65
C LYS A 180 0.57 -11.78 18.86
N PHE A 181 0.53 -10.47 19.15
CA PHE A 181 1.73 -9.61 19.16
C PHE A 181 2.22 -9.26 20.57
N GLY A 182 1.52 -9.72 21.59
CA GLY A 182 1.81 -9.46 23.00
C GLY A 182 1.20 -8.15 23.48
N LYS A 183 0.26 -8.22 24.43
CA LYS A 183 -0.47 -7.07 24.98
C LYS A 183 0.42 -5.96 25.50
N GLU A 184 1.55 -6.33 26.11
CA GLU A 184 2.50 -5.40 26.69
C GLU A 184 3.57 -4.90 25.69
N SER A 185 3.53 -5.36 24.44
CA SER A 185 4.49 -4.92 23.41
C SER A 185 4.26 -3.46 23.02
N GLU A 186 5.34 -2.77 22.66
CA GLU A 186 5.27 -1.39 22.11
C GLU A 186 4.39 -1.32 20.86
N LEU A 187 4.38 -2.39 20.07
CA LEU A 187 3.56 -2.51 18.88
C LEU A 187 2.06 -2.33 19.20
N ILE A 188 1.57 -3.02 20.22
CA ILE A 188 0.16 -2.94 20.64
C ILE A 188 -0.13 -1.64 21.40
N LYS A 189 0.73 -1.26 22.34
CA LYS A 189 0.54 -0.05 23.15
C LYS A 189 0.45 1.24 22.32
N GLN A 190 1.27 1.34 21.25
CA GLN A 190 1.30 2.54 20.42
C GLN A 190 0.25 2.53 19.30
N SER A 191 -0.18 1.34 18.84
CA SER A 191 -1.12 1.22 17.72
C SER A 191 -2.59 1.23 18.11
N PHE A 192 -2.91 1.11 19.39
CA PHE A 192 -4.29 1.09 19.87
C PHE A 192 -4.54 2.17 20.94
N LYS A 193 -5.66 2.88 20.78
CA LYS A 193 -6.13 3.87 21.74
C LYS A 193 -7.58 3.56 22.09
N ILE A 194 -7.89 3.46 23.37
CA ILE A 194 -9.28 3.28 23.82
C ILE A 194 -10.07 4.56 23.65
N ASN A 195 -11.28 4.46 23.15
CA ASN A 195 -12.28 5.52 23.17
C ASN A 195 -13.08 5.39 24.48
N GLU A 196 -12.81 6.26 25.43
CA GLU A 196 -13.43 6.23 26.77
C GLU A 196 -14.96 6.37 26.73
N LYS A 197 -15.52 7.01 25.67
CA LYS A 197 -16.97 7.20 25.53
C LYS A 197 -17.70 5.94 25.04
N THR A 198 -17.08 5.18 24.12
CA THR A 198 -17.68 4.01 23.48
C THR A 198 -17.18 2.70 24.08
N GLY A 199 -16.07 2.72 24.81
CA GLY A 199 -15.35 1.53 25.29
C GLY A 199 -14.69 0.69 24.19
N LYS A 200 -14.70 1.19 22.94
CA LYS A 200 -14.05 0.53 21.80
C LYS A 200 -12.65 1.09 21.57
N TYR A 201 -11.90 0.48 20.67
CA TYR A 201 -10.56 0.91 20.34
C TYR A 201 -10.51 1.67 19.01
N HIS A 202 -9.54 2.55 18.88
CA HIS A 202 -9.08 3.11 17.61
C HIS A 202 -7.74 2.48 17.25
N PHE A 203 -7.64 1.92 16.04
CA PHE A 203 -6.43 1.26 15.53
C PHE A 203 -5.65 2.19 14.62
N ASP A 204 -4.36 2.32 14.89
CA ASP A 204 -3.39 3.03 14.03
C ASP A 204 -2.60 2.02 13.20
N ASN A 205 -3.07 1.75 11.99
CA ASN A 205 -2.41 0.82 11.08
C ASN A 205 -1.07 1.37 10.55
N ILE A 206 -0.91 2.68 10.50
CA ILE A 206 0.35 3.32 10.07
C ILE A 206 1.41 3.14 11.14
N THR A 207 1.12 3.49 12.40
CA THR A 207 2.03 3.29 13.53
C THR A 207 2.37 1.81 13.72
N PHE A 208 1.38 0.91 13.56
CA PHE A 208 1.62 -0.54 13.61
C PHE A 208 2.67 -0.98 12.58
N ASN A 209 2.50 -0.59 11.31
CA ASN A 209 3.43 -0.95 10.24
C ASN A 209 4.79 -0.22 10.37
N ARG A 210 4.83 1.03 10.89
CA ARG A 210 6.09 1.71 11.22
C ARG A 210 6.92 0.92 12.24
N ILE A 211 6.30 0.51 13.35
CA ILE A 211 6.99 -0.26 14.40
C ILE A 211 7.43 -1.63 13.87
N MET A 212 6.58 -2.27 13.03
CA MET A 212 6.96 -3.52 12.37
C MET A 212 8.17 -3.34 11.45
N ALA A 213 8.22 -2.27 10.65
CA ALA A 213 9.36 -1.96 9.78
C ALA A 213 10.67 -1.85 10.58
N LEU A 214 10.65 -1.10 11.69
CA LEU A 214 11.81 -0.95 12.56
C LEU A 214 12.26 -2.28 13.19
N LYS A 215 11.31 -3.09 13.66
CA LYS A 215 11.58 -4.44 14.20
C LYS A 215 12.17 -5.39 13.16
N LEU A 216 11.82 -5.22 11.89
CA LEU A 216 12.35 -6.01 10.77
C LEU A 216 13.68 -5.48 10.23
N GLY A 217 14.24 -4.41 10.83
CA GLY A 217 15.55 -3.87 10.51
C GLY A 217 15.57 -2.74 9.46
N ILE A 218 14.41 -2.22 9.07
CA ILE A 218 14.35 -0.99 8.28
C ILE A 218 14.82 0.16 9.16
N LYS A 219 15.69 1.03 8.65
CA LYS A 219 16.17 2.20 9.38
C LYS A 219 15.12 3.31 9.40
N GLU A 220 15.03 4.04 10.53
CA GLU A 220 14.07 5.14 10.70
C GLU A 220 14.24 6.22 9.62
N GLU A 221 15.48 6.57 9.27
CA GLU A 221 15.79 7.56 8.24
C GLU A 221 15.40 7.15 6.82
N ASN A 222 15.07 5.88 6.63
CA ASN A 222 14.58 5.33 5.35
C ASN A 222 13.05 5.19 5.32
N LEU A 223 12.33 5.60 6.37
CA LEU A 223 10.87 5.57 6.41
C LEU A 223 10.28 6.92 5.99
N VAL A 224 9.41 6.90 5.00
CA VAL A 224 8.63 8.07 4.55
C VAL A 224 7.17 7.80 4.88
N ILE A 225 6.61 8.56 5.83
CA ILE A 225 5.26 8.31 6.36
C ILE A 225 4.33 9.44 5.94
N SER A 226 3.20 9.08 5.34
CA SER A 226 2.16 10.05 4.98
C SER A 226 1.41 10.58 6.21
N GLN A 227 1.14 11.88 6.21
CA GLN A 227 0.24 12.52 7.18
C GLN A 227 -1.20 12.65 6.65
N GLU A 228 -1.43 12.24 5.40
CA GLU A 228 -2.75 12.31 4.77
C GLU A 228 -3.70 11.22 5.31
N ASN A 229 -4.99 11.55 5.40
CA ASN A 229 -6.04 10.69 5.91
C ASN A 229 -7.08 10.42 4.82
N THR A 230 -7.35 9.15 4.52
CA THR A 230 -8.37 8.78 3.52
C THR A 230 -9.78 9.18 3.90
N TRP A 231 -10.01 9.58 5.16
CA TRP A 231 -11.27 10.20 5.59
C TRP A 231 -11.55 11.53 4.89
N ASN A 232 -10.53 12.20 4.37
CA ASN A 232 -10.69 13.42 3.57
C ASN A 232 -11.36 13.08 2.22
N GLU A 233 -12.25 13.99 1.76
CA GLU A 233 -13.07 13.81 0.54
C GLU A 233 -12.24 13.69 -0.76
N LYS A 234 -10.98 14.13 -0.76
CA LYS A 234 -10.07 13.93 -1.89
C LYS A 234 -9.68 12.47 -2.13
N PHE A 235 -10.04 11.56 -1.22
CA PHE A 235 -9.76 10.13 -1.33
C PHE A 235 -11.02 9.27 -1.31
N TYR A 236 -10.93 8.06 -1.84
CA TYR A 236 -11.91 7.01 -1.61
C TYR A 236 -11.74 6.44 -0.20
N SER A 237 -12.86 6.25 0.51
CA SER A 237 -12.88 5.68 1.85
C SER A 237 -14.03 4.69 2.00
N HIS A 238 -13.72 3.42 2.22
CA HIS A 238 -14.73 2.41 2.51
C HIS A 238 -15.45 2.67 3.84
N ARG A 239 -14.72 3.15 4.83
CA ARG A 239 -15.27 3.49 6.15
C ARG A 239 -16.32 4.62 6.05
N ARG A 240 -16.08 5.62 5.20
CA ARG A 240 -16.98 6.76 5.00
C ARG A 240 -18.12 6.44 4.01
N GLU A 241 -17.80 5.76 2.90
CA GLU A 241 -18.70 5.60 1.74
C GLU A 241 -19.33 4.20 1.64
N GLY A 242 -18.84 3.25 2.43
CA GLY A 242 -19.30 1.86 2.41
C GLY A 242 -18.98 1.13 1.09
N LYS A 243 -19.84 0.21 0.70
CA LYS A 243 -19.67 -0.64 -0.50
C LYS A 243 -19.66 0.15 -1.83
N LYS A 244 -20.17 1.38 -1.83
CA LYS A 244 -20.21 2.26 -3.01
C LYS A 244 -18.89 2.97 -3.29
N SER A 245 -17.92 2.88 -2.38
CA SER A 245 -16.62 3.50 -2.55
C SER A 245 -15.88 2.91 -3.75
N GLY A 246 -15.37 3.78 -4.63
CA GLY A 246 -14.35 3.40 -5.61
C GLY A 246 -13.02 3.03 -4.94
N ARG A 247 -11.99 2.85 -5.74
CA ARG A 247 -10.63 2.55 -5.24
C ARG A 247 -9.62 3.52 -5.85
N ALA A 248 -8.80 4.09 -5.01
CA ALA A 248 -7.51 4.66 -5.40
C ALA A 248 -6.54 3.55 -5.77
N THR A 249 -5.45 3.90 -6.42
CA THR A 249 -4.31 2.98 -6.62
C THR A 249 -3.05 3.52 -5.96
N ALA A 250 -2.28 2.61 -5.35
CA ALA A 250 -0.86 2.81 -5.20
C ALA A 250 -0.17 2.14 -6.40
N MET A 251 0.72 2.87 -7.06
CA MET A 251 1.47 2.38 -8.20
C MET A 251 2.96 2.67 -8.00
N ILE A 252 3.80 1.68 -8.33
CA ILE A 252 5.25 1.86 -8.33
C ILE A 252 5.85 1.33 -9.64
N SER A 253 6.80 2.06 -10.20
CA SER A 253 7.54 1.69 -11.42
C SER A 253 8.87 2.41 -11.46
N PHE A 254 9.84 1.86 -12.17
CA PHE A 254 11.04 2.60 -12.54
C PHE A 254 10.72 3.72 -13.54
N ASN A 255 11.33 4.89 -13.37
CA ASN A 255 11.22 6.02 -14.29
C ASN A 255 12.31 5.91 -15.35
N GLY A 256 11.94 5.76 -16.58
CA GLY A 256 12.89 5.64 -17.69
C GLY A 256 13.45 4.22 -17.93
N PHE A 257 13.78 3.96 -19.18
CA PHE A 257 14.66 2.88 -19.63
C PHE A 257 16.07 3.43 -19.78
#